data_795520b137fd8a4d97f7dc1061ef6a13
#
_entry.id   795520b137fd8a4d97f7dc1061ef6a13
#
_cell.length_a   1.000
_cell.length_b   1.000
_cell.length_c   1.000
_cell.angle_alpha   90.00
_cell.angle_beta   90.00
_cell.angle_gamma   90.00
#
_symmetry.space_group_name_H-M   'P 1'
#
loop_
_entity.id
_entity.type
_entity.pdbx_description
1 polymer ?
#
loop_
_entity_poly.entity_id
_entity_poly.type
_entity_poly.pdbx_seq_one_letter_code
_entity_poly.pdbx_strand_id
1 'polypeptide(L)'
;REKENNTTRLVFSTYQSIINKIDRERFDDKRFYGIGHFDLIIVDEAHRSVYNKFGVIFDYFDSLLLGLTATPKKEIDHNTFDLFECSDGNPTFSYELEDAVRNKYLVPYKNINLSTTFMREGLKYKDLSEEDRAKYEEEFRDDATGLFPEEIQNSAFNSWLFNKDTIHKILDSLFAHGLKIEGGDKLGRTIIFANNQNHADFIQKCFVERFPQYPSGFMEVIHNQKSHSDSLILAFCDHFEENLPQVAVSVDMMDTGIDAPRVLNLVFFKRVRSYAKFWQMIGRGTRLCPDIFGIGQDKEYFLIFDTCGNFEFFDEEKHGVEAKAVKSTTQQIFITRLSVARLLTESSKEEDEKELAETMLDQLHGTIQGLDMDRFDVQMKREYVDAFKDRNRWNHLDEQSVHILERQLSNLPVPEYVDEKARRFDLMMLKLMQANLLMASNEKRYQENVMEIANGLSKKYSIPQVLQSKVL
;
A
#
# COMPACT_ATOMS: atom_id res chain seq x y z
N ARG A 1 -0.37 -24.84 -15.08
CA ARG A 1 0.41 -23.80 -15.80
C ARG A 1 1.34 -24.52 -16.76
N GLU A 2 1.19 -24.29 -18.07
CA GLU A 2 2.16 -24.78 -19.05
C GLU A 2 3.51 -24.13 -18.78
N LYS A 3 4.60 -24.90 -18.93
CA LYS A 3 5.94 -24.35 -18.80
C LYS A 3 6.19 -23.44 -20.01
N GLU A 4 6.47 -22.21 -19.72
CA GLU A 4 6.88 -21.21 -20.69
C GLU A 4 8.17 -21.63 -21.40
N ASN A 5 8.22 -21.39 -22.71
CA ASN A 5 9.38 -21.63 -23.55
C ASN A 5 9.63 -20.40 -24.45
N ASN A 6 10.73 -20.38 -25.17
CA ASN A 6 11.13 -19.28 -26.03
C ASN A 6 10.25 -19.06 -27.28
N THR A 7 9.24 -19.89 -27.49
CA THR A 7 8.26 -19.75 -28.58
C THR A 7 6.87 -19.32 -28.10
N THR A 8 6.72 -19.11 -26.79
CA THR A 8 5.46 -18.68 -26.19
C THR A 8 5.13 -17.26 -26.63
N ARG A 9 4.00 -17.08 -27.32
CA ARG A 9 3.59 -15.79 -27.89
C ARG A 9 2.83 -14.89 -26.90
N LEU A 10 2.10 -15.48 -25.96
CA LEU A 10 1.32 -14.76 -24.97
C LEU A 10 1.81 -15.13 -23.57
N VAL A 11 2.31 -14.15 -22.84
CA VAL A 11 2.88 -14.32 -21.52
C VAL A 11 2.14 -13.44 -20.51
N PHE A 12 1.64 -14.04 -19.44
CA PHE A 12 1.12 -13.31 -18.28
C PHE A 12 2.13 -13.41 -17.15
N SER A 13 2.54 -12.27 -16.62
CA SER A 13 3.56 -12.24 -15.59
C SER A 13 3.36 -11.08 -14.62
N THR A 14 3.89 -11.24 -13.41
CA THR A 14 4.09 -10.11 -12.52
C THR A 14 5.39 -9.39 -12.88
N TYR A 15 5.50 -8.11 -12.53
CA TYR A 15 6.73 -7.33 -12.75
C TYR A 15 7.98 -8.02 -12.17
N GLN A 16 7.86 -8.55 -10.95
CA GLN A 16 8.98 -9.23 -10.29
C GLN A 16 9.42 -10.49 -11.06
N SER A 17 8.48 -11.24 -11.62
CA SER A 17 8.78 -12.44 -12.39
C SER A 17 9.50 -12.11 -13.71
N ILE A 18 9.08 -11.06 -14.40
CA ILE A 18 9.74 -10.60 -15.63
C ILE A 18 11.17 -10.12 -15.33
N ILE A 19 11.39 -9.33 -14.28
CA ILE A 19 12.74 -8.90 -13.88
C ILE A 19 13.64 -10.11 -13.61
N ASN A 20 13.16 -11.09 -12.87
CA ASN A 20 13.95 -12.30 -12.59
C ASN A 20 14.35 -13.04 -13.89
N LYS A 21 13.47 -13.07 -14.88
CA LYS A 21 13.75 -13.69 -16.19
C LYS A 21 14.74 -12.89 -17.02
N ILE A 22 14.69 -11.56 -16.93
CA ILE A 22 15.68 -10.70 -17.58
C ILE A 22 17.03 -10.79 -16.89
N ASP A 23 17.06 -10.75 -15.54
CA ASP A 23 18.29 -10.67 -14.76
C ASP A 23 18.99 -12.02 -14.55
N ARG A 24 18.25 -13.05 -14.12
CA ARG A 24 18.81 -14.28 -13.55
C ARG A 24 18.69 -15.50 -14.43
N GLU A 25 17.56 -15.63 -15.13
CA GLU A 25 17.34 -16.81 -15.96
C GLU A 25 18.11 -16.70 -17.29
N ARG A 26 18.82 -17.79 -17.65
CA ARG A 26 19.57 -17.89 -18.90
C ARG A 26 19.10 -19.11 -19.68
N PHE A 27 19.07 -18.96 -21.01
CA PHE A 27 18.86 -20.04 -21.96
C PHE A 27 20.01 -20.00 -22.98
N ASP A 28 20.82 -21.07 -23.06
CA ASP A 28 22.03 -21.13 -23.91
C ASP A 28 22.96 -19.92 -23.71
N ASP A 29 23.30 -19.62 -22.43
CA ASP A 29 24.13 -18.48 -22.00
C ASP A 29 23.58 -17.08 -22.38
N LYS A 30 22.37 -17.01 -22.92
CA LYS A 30 21.67 -15.75 -23.23
C LYS A 30 20.58 -15.48 -22.20
N ARG A 31 20.17 -14.24 -22.10
CA ARG A 31 18.98 -13.87 -21.28
C ARG A 31 17.77 -14.63 -21.78
N PHE A 32 16.89 -15.04 -20.88
CA PHE A 32 15.71 -15.82 -21.22
C PHE A 32 14.84 -15.10 -22.26
N TYR A 33 14.67 -13.77 -22.09
CA TYR A 33 14.05 -12.91 -23.08
C TYR A 33 15.07 -11.95 -23.68
N GLY A 34 15.17 -11.88 -25.02
CA GLY A 34 15.90 -10.85 -25.72
C GLY A 34 15.13 -9.53 -25.78
N ILE A 35 15.80 -8.45 -26.16
CA ILE A 35 15.24 -7.09 -26.26
C ILE A 35 13.99 -7.05 -27.16
N GLY A 36 14.03 -7.71 -28.30
CA GLY A 36 12.90 -7.77 -29.26
C GLY A 36 12.04 -9.02 -29.09
N HIS A 37 11.89 -9.56 -27.87
CA HIS A 37 11.08 -10.77 -27.66
C HIS A 37 9.58 -10.49 -27.71
N PHE A 38 9.15 -9.34 -27.24
CA PHE A 38 7.75 -8.94 -27.22
C PHE A 38 7.51 -7.79 -28.20
N ASP A 39 6.50 -7.92 -29.05
CA ASP A 39 6.05 -6.85 -29.95
C ASP A 39 5.16 -5.84 -29.23
N LEU A 40 4.44 -6.30 -28.19
CA LEU A 40 3.50 -5.50 -27.40
C LEU A 40 3.56 -5.91 -25.93
N ILE A 41 3.66 -4.94 -25.07
CA ILE A 41 3.52 -5.09 -23.60
C ILE A 41 2.26 -4.35 -23.16
N ILE A 42 1.34 -5.08 -22.52
CA ILE A 42 0.14 -4.52 -21.92
C ILE A 42 0.35 -4.44 -20.43
N VAL A 43 0.27 -3.24 -19.88
CA VAL A 43 0.46 -2.94 -18.45
C VAL A 43 -0.89 -2.70 -17.82
N ASP A 44 -1.33 -3.62 -16.97
CA ASP A 44 -2.54 -3.45 -16.18
C ASP A 44 -2.24 -2.65 -14.92
N GLU A 45 -3.20 -1.85 -14.46
CA GLU A 45 -3.06 -0.93 -13.32
C GLU A 45 -1.87 0.04 -13.49
N ALA A 46 -1.75 0.65 -14.66
CA ALA A 46 -0.64 1.51 -15.06
C ALA A 46 -0.44 2.76 -14.17
N HIS A 47 -1.44 3.13 -13.36
CA HIS A 47 -1.37 4.25 -12.41
C HIS A 47 -0.50 3.95 -11.17
N ARG A 48 -0.29 2.70 -10.83
CA ARG A 48 0.61 2.35 -9.73
C ARG A 48 2.00 2.77 -10.14
N SER A 49 2.76 3.37 -9.23
CA SER A 49 4.13 3.88 -9.43
C SER A 49 5.12 2.77 -9.90
N VAL A 50 4.70 2.10 -10.97
CA VAL A 50 5.37 1.00 -11.64
C VAL A 50 6.70 1.49 -12.19
N TYR A 51 6.73 2.73 -12.68
CA TYR A 51 7.90 3.34 -13.26
C TYR A 51 9.08 3.41 -12.28
N ASN A 52 8.84 3.81 -11.05
CA ASN A 52 9.94 4.01 -10.07
C ASN A 52 10.68 2.72 -9.68
N LYS A 53 10.01 1.56 -9.73
CA LYS A 53 10.59 0.29 -9.33
C LYS A 53 10.85 -0.64 -10.50
N PHE A 54 10.03 -0.56 -11.54
CA PHE A 54 9.98 -1.51 -12.63
C PHE A 54 10.13 -0.87 -14.01
N GLY A 55 10.40 0.44 -14.10
CA GLY A 55 10.62 1.18 -15.35
C GLY A 55 11.66 0.54 -16.27
N VAL A 56 12.67 -0.06 -15.66
CA VAL A 56 13.71 -0.88 -16.30
C VAL A 56 13.14 -1.95 -17.26
N ILE A 57 11.95 -2.51 -17.00
CA ILE A 57 11.33 -3.49 -17.90
C ILE A 57 10.97 -2.84 -19.22
N PHE A 58 10.43 -1.63 -19.16
CA PHE A 58 9.96 -0.88 -20.32
C PHE A 58 11.11 -0.31 -21.13
N ASP A 59 12.21 0.06 -20.45
CA ASP A 59 13.46 0.48 -21.11
C ASP A 59 14.21 -0.69 -21.76
N TYR A 60 13.98 -1.92 -21.29
CA TYR A 60 14.67 -3.10 -21.81
C TYR A 60 14.09 -3.61 -23.11
N PHE A 61 12.75 -3.71 -23.22
CA PHE A 61 12.10 -4.28 -24.38
C PHE A 61 11.84 -3.22 -25.46
N ASP A 62 12.25 -3.51 -26.68
CA ASP A 62 11.87 -2.75 -27.87
C ASP A 62 10.47 -3.18 -28.32
N SER A 63 9.46 -2.64 -27.68
CA SER A 63 8.07 -3.06 -27.86
C SER A 63 7.10 -1.87 -27.75
N LEU A 64 5.92 -2.03 -28.37
CA LEU A 64 4.83 -1.09 -28.12
C LEU A 64 4.31 -1.24 -26.68
N LEU A 65 3.97 -0.13 -26.04
CA LEU A 65 3.43 -0.10 -24.69
C LEU A 65 1.96 0.32 -24.70
N LEU A 66 1.12 -0.45 -24.01
CA LEU A 66 -0.28 -0.13 -23.77
C LEU A 66 -0.54 -0.15 -22.26
N GLY A 67 -0.88 0.99 -21.68
CA GLY A 67 -1.27 1.11 -20.26
C GLY A 67 -2.78 1.06 -20.11
N LEU A 68 -3.26 0.23 -19.17
CA LEU A 68 -4.65 0.17 -18.74
C LEU A 68 -4.72 0.64 -17.29
N THR A 69 -5.69 1.48 -16.97
CA THR A 69 -5.93 1.92 -15.59
C THR A 69 -7.40 2.24 -15.37
N ALA A 70 -7.92 1.89 -14.20
CA ALA A 70 -9.24 2.30 -13.73
C ALA A 70 -9.19 3.64 -12.96
N THR A 71 -8.03 4.28 -12.86
CA THR A 71 -7.88 5.58 -12.18
C THR A 71 -8.40 6.69 -13.11
N PRO A 72 -9.25 7.61 -12.61
CA PRO A 72 -9.70 8.75 -13.39
C PRO A 72 -8.53 9.58 -13.89
N LYS A 73 -8.66 10.13 -15.12
CA LYS A 73 -7.63 10.90 -15.81
C LYS A 73 -6.94 11.96 -14.95
N LYS A 74 -7.68 12.63 -14.08
CA LYS A 74 -7.17 13.72 -13.23
C LYS A 74 -6.19 13.25 -12.14
N GLU A 75 -6.15 11.95 -11.86
CA GLU A 75 -5.37 11.34 -10.80
C GLU A 75 -4.20 10.49 -11.31
N ILE A 76 -4.02 10.45 -12.63
CA ILE A 76 -2.89 9.73 -13.24
C ILE A 76 -1.63 10.58 -13.04
N ASP A 77 -0.60 9.96 -12.48
CA ASP A 77 0.72 10.55 -12.26
C ASP A 77 1.37 10.98 -13.59
N HIS A 78 2.03 12.13 -13.57
CA HIS A 78 2.79 12.67 -14.72
C HIS A 78 3.79 11.66 -15.29
N ASN A 79 4.49 10.93 -14.45
CA ASN A 79 5.47 9.91 -14.88
C ASN A 79 4.81 8.75 -15.65
N THR A 80 3.53 8.47 -15.38
CA THR A 80 2.76 7.47 -16.13
C THR A 80 2.47 7.96 -17.54
N PHE A 81 2.09 9.22 -17.70
CA PHE A 81 1.89 9.81 -19.03
C PHE A 81 3.17 9.85 -19.85
N ASP A 82 4.29 10.21 -19.21
CA ASP A 82 5.61 10.24 -19.86
C ASP A 82 6.04 8.83 -20.31
N LEU A 83 5.80 7.80 -19.49
CA LEU A 83 6.09 6.40 -19.85
C LEU A 83 5.37 5.94 -21.13
N PHE A 84 4.12 6.36 -21.31
CA PHE A 84 3.30 6.01 -22.46
C PHE A 84 3.33 7.06 -23.57
N GLU A 85 4.28 8.02 -23.51
CA GLU A 85 4.46 9.10 -24.49
C GLU A 85 3.17 9.92 -24.73
N CYS A 86 2.34 10.02 -23.71
CA CYS A 86 1.11 10.82 -23.74
C CYS A 86 1.46 12.29 -23.46
N SER A 87 1.84 13.05 -24.48
CA SER A 87 2.41 14.39 -24.43
C SER A 87 1.41 15.28 -23.73
N ASP A 88 0.67 15.72 -23.32
CA ASP A 88 -0.22 16.74 -22.73
C ASP A 88 -0.91 16.29 -21.43
N GLY A 89 -0.45 15.19 -20.82
CA GLY A 89 -1.12 14.61 -19.64
C GLY A 89 -2.52 14.08 -19.98
N ASN A 90 -2.74 13.68 -21.23
CA ASN A 90 -4.01 13.12 -21.69
C ASN A 90 -3.82 11.65 -22.09
N PRO A 91 -4.66 10.71 -21.60
CA PRO A 91 -4.64 9.34 -22.08
C PRO A 91 -5.08 9.29 -23.57
N THR A 92 -4.58 8.32 -24.30
CA THR A 92 -4.98 8.09 -25.70
C THR A 92 -6.49 7.84 -25.82
N PHE A 93 -7.07 7.21 -24.80
CA PHE A 93 -8.51 6.95 -24.72
C PHE A 93 -8.95 7.00 -23.24
N SER A 94 -10.11 7.60 -22.98
CA SER A 94 -10.74 7.63 -21.67
C SER A 94 -12.21 7.22 -21.79
N TYR A 95 -12.64 6.34 -20.89
CA TYR A 95 -14.03 5.90 -20.78
C TYR A 95 -14.43 5.89 -19.32
N GLU A 96 -14.99 7.01 -18.90
CA GLU A 96 -15.30 7.28 -17.49
C GLU A 96 -16.52 6.48 -17.01
N LEU A 97 -16.66 6.32 -15.68
CA LEU A 97 -17.75 5.58 -15.06
C LEU A 97 -19.13 6.11 -15.49
N GLU A 98 -19.29 7.42 -15.57
CA GLU A 98 -20.54 8.08 -15.95
C GLU A 98 -20.95 7.73 -17.38
N ASP A 99 -19.98 7.62 -18.30
CA ASP A 99 -20.23 7.20 -19.67
C ASP A 99 -20.60 5.72 -19.74
N ALA A 100 -19.93 4.88 -18.96
CA ALA A 100 -20.24 3.45 -18.90
C ALA A 100 -21.65 3.20 -18.31
N VAL A 101 -22.04 3.98 -17.32
CA VAL A 101 -23.40 3.94 -16.75
C VAL A 101 -24.44 4.45 -17.77
N ARG A 102 -24.17 5.57 -18.44
CA ARG A 102 -25.05 6.13 -19.48
C ARG A 102 -25.25 5.14 -20.63
N ASN A 103 -24.20 4.45 -21.01
CA ASN A 103 -24.22 3.44 -22.08
C ASN A 103 -24.72 2.06 -21.60
N LYS A 104 -25.13 1.93 -20.33
CA LYS A 104 -25.65 0.70 -19.73
C LYS A 104 -24.68 -0.48 -19.71
N TYR A 105 -23.39 -0.23 -19.65
CA TYR A 105 -22.38 -1.26 -19.42
C TYR A 105 -22.11 -1.48 -17.92
N LEU A 106 -22.40 -0.48 -17.07
CA LEU A 106 -22.27 -0.53 -15.63
C LEU A 106 -23.54 0.05 -14.97
N VAL A 107 -23.75 -0.28 -13.68
CA VAL A 107 -24.81 0.33 -12.87
C VAL A 107 -24.25 1.43 -11.96
N PRO A 108 -25.06 2.49 -11.69
CA PRO A 108 -24.69 3.55 -10.77
C PRO A 108 -24.73 3.08 -9.31
N TYR A 109 -24.09 3.82 -8.42
CA TYR A 109 -24.23 3.67 -6.97
C TYR A 109 -25.18 4.71 -6.36
N LYS A 110 -25.70 4.39 -5.16
CA LYS A 110 -26.31 5.35 -4.25
C LYS A 110 -25.55 5.31 -2.92
N ASN A 111 -25.10 6.47 -2.46
CA ASN A 111 -24.34 6.58 -1.22
C ASN A 111 -25.29 6.83 -0.04
N ILE A 112 -25.15 6.06 1.03
CA ILE A 112 -25.75 6.25 2.33
C ILE A 112 -24.65 6.67 3.29
N ASN A 113 -24.61 7.95 3.61
CA ASN A 113 -23.63 8.47 4.56
C ASN A 113 -24.07 8.10 5.98
N LEU A 114 -23.29 7.22 6.62
CA LEU A 114 -23.46 6.83 8.01
C LEU A 114 -22.46 7.54 8.94
N SER A 115 -21.67 8.47 8.41
CA SER A 115 -20.74 9.24 9.21
C SER A 115 -21.52 10.05 10.27
N THR A 116 -21.23 9.80 11.53
CA THR A 116 -21.88 10.51 12.64
C THR A 116 -21.20 11.83 12.91
N THR A 117 -21.88 12.78 13.54
CA THR A 117 -21.31 14.07 14.03
C THR A 117 -20.03 13.86 14.83
N PHE A 118 -19.95 12.74 15.52
CA PHE A 118 -18.78 12.29 16.30
C PHE A 118 -17.50 12.12 15.47
N MET A 119 -17.61 11.69 14.20
CA MET A 119 -16.47 11.57 13.29
C MET A 119 -16.00 12.90 12.74
N ARG A 120 -16.87 13.90 12.71
CA ARG A 120 -16.55 15.25 12.21
C ARG A 120 -15.76 16.08 13.22
N GLU A 121 -15.97 15.86 14.51
CA GLU A 121 -15.40 16.69 15.59
C GLU A 121 -14.11 16.15 16.20
N GLY A 122 -13.75 14.87 15.93
CA GLY A 122 -12.55 14.20 16.44
C GLY A 122 -12.53 14.03 17.97
N LEU A 123 -11.99 12.92 18.47
CA LEU A 123 -11.58 12.78 19.89
C LEU A 123 -10.07 13.02 19.97
N LYS A 124 -9.61 13.62 21.05
CA LYS A 124 -8.18 13.77 21.29
C LYS A 124 -7.66 12.51 21.96
N TYR A 125 -6.47 12.04 21.58
CA TYR A 125 -5.81 10.86 22.17
C TYR A 125 -5.84 10.87 23.70
N LYS A 126 -5.71 12.06 24.30
CA LYS A 126 -5.79 12.26 25.75
C LYS A 126 -7.15 11.92 26.37
N ASP A 127 -8.22 11.88 25.59
CA ASP A 127 -9.59 11.64 26.05
C ASP A 127 -9.99 10.15 25.96
N LEU A 128 -9.08 9.29 25.45
CA LEU A 128 -9.23 7.83 25.40
C LEU A 128 -8.97 7.19 26.76
N SER A 129 -9.66 6.08 27.05
CA SER A 129 -9.35 5.21 28.20
C SER A 129 -7.96 4.56 28.02
N GLU A 130 -7.33 4.10 29.10
CA GLU A 130 -6.03 3.40 29.03
C GLU A 130 -6.11 2.14 28.14
N GLU A 131 -7.21 1.43 28.18
CA GLU A 131 -7.45 0.23 27.38
C GLU A 131 -7.57 0.56 25.89
N ASP A 132 -8.24 1.65 25.55
CA ASP A 132 -8.39 2.11 24.18
C ASP A 132 -7.10 2.74 23.64
N ARG A 133 -6.28 3.37 24.49
CA ARG A 133 -4.93 3.86 24.11
C ARG A 133 -4.00 2.72 23.74
N ALA A 134 -3.99 1.65 24.53
CA ALA A 134 -3.14 0.50 24.26
C ALA A 134 -3.49 -0.16 22.91
N LYS A 135 -4.78 -0.32 22.60
CA LYS A 135 -5.26 -0.81 21.30
C LYS A 135 -4.89 0.13 20.16
N TYR A 136 -5.01 1.43 20.41
CA TYR A 136 -4.65 2.48 19.46
C TYR A 136 -3.16 2.46 19.14
N GLU A 137 -2.30 2.37 20.13
CA GLU A 137 -0.84 2.32 19.95
C GLU A 137 -0.38 1.07 19.21
N GLU A 138 -1.04 -0.07 19.44
CA GLU A 138 -0.78 -1.32 18.74
C GLU A 138 -1.20 -1.23 17.26
N GLU A 139 -2.31 -0.55 16.97
CA GLU A 139 -2.93 -0.46 15.66
C GLU A 139 -2.26 0.57 14.72
N PHE A 140 -1.80 1.70 15.30
CA PHE A 140 -1.28 2.87 14.55
C PHE A 140 0.21 3.03 14.61
N ARG A 141 0.90 2.07 15.16
CA ARG A 141 2.35 2.02 15.05
C ARG A 141 2.70 1.94 13.57
N ASP A 142 3.24 3.04 13.03
CA ASP A 142 3.79 3.06 11.67
C ASP A 142 4.83 1.95 11.58
N ASP A 143 4.53 0.98 10.78
CA ASP A 143 5.37 -0.21 10.61
C ASP A 143 6.80 0.12 10.12
N ALA A 144 7.04 1.29 9.53
CA ALA A 144 8.36 1.71 9.06
C ALA A 144 9.17 2.46 10.14
N THR A 145 8.51 3.14 11.08
CA THR A 145 9.19 4.00 12.05
C THR A 145 8.97 3.58 13.50
N GLY A 146 8.06 2.65 13.76
CA GLY A 146 7.63 2.27 15.11
C GLY A 146 6.86 3.37 15.84
N LEU A 147 6.54 4.48 15.18
CA LEU A 147 5.91 5.66 15.72
C LEU A 147 4.42 5.66 15.44
N PHE A 148 3.64 6.18 16.37
CA PHE A 148 2.25 6.54 16.15
C PHE A 148 2.14 8.06 16.08
N PRO A 149 1.24 8.62 15.25
CA PRO A 149 1.08 10.06 15.12
C PRO A 149 0.46 10.68 16.38
N GLU A 150 1.04 11.74 16.93
CA GLU A 150 0.50 12.47 18.11
C GLU A 150 -0.77 13.27 17.80
N GLU A 151 -0.92 13.73 16.58
CA GLU A 151 -2.11 14.38 16.07
C GLU A 151 -2.60 13.61 14.85
N ILE A 152 -3.39 12.59 15.11
CA ILE A 152 -4.41 12.26 14.16
C ILE A 152 -5.63 13.03 14.65
N GLN A 153 -6.06 13.99 13.90
CA GLN A 153 -7.38 14.62 14.06
C GLN A 153 -8.53 13.60 14.06
N ASN A 154 -8.21 12.29 14.07
CA ASN A 154 -9.06 11.14 14.01
C ASN A 154 -8.64 10.00 14.94
N SER A 155 -8.02 10.25 16.10
CA SER A 155 -7.72 9.21 17.11
C SER A 155 -8.98 8.51 17.65
N ALA A 156 -10.10 9.23 17.70
CA ALA A 156 -11.42 8.70 17.97
C ALA A 156 -11.95 7.77 16.91
N PHE A 157 -11.45 7.89 15.69
CA PHE A 157 -11.90 7.08 14.57
C PHE A 157 -11.69 5.59 14.85
N ASN A 158 -10.59 5.23 15.47
CA ASN A 158 -10.29 3.84 15.74
C ASN A 158 -10.94 3.31 17.01
N SER A 159 -10.99 4.11 18.07
CA SER A 159 -11.83 3.77 19.23
C SER A 159 -13.29 3.55 18.79
N TRP A 160 -13.74 4.30 17.80
CA TRP A 160 -15.05 4.16 17.20
C TRP A 160 -15.18 2.92 16.31
N LEU A 161 -14.18 2.58 15.49
CA LEU A 161 -14.17 1.36 14.66
C LEU A 161 -14.22 0.08 15.49
N PHE A 162 -13.56 0.07 16.65
CA PHE A 162 -13.54 -1.06 17.57
C PHE A 162 -14.60 -0.97 18.69
N ASN A 163 -15.53 -0.02 18.60
CA ASN A 163 -16.65 0.07 19.52
C ASN A 163 -17.78 -0.87 19.11
N LYS A 164 -18.14 -1.80 19.99
CA LYS A 164 -19.18 -2.81 19.74
C LYS A 164 -20.53 -2.20 19.37
N ASP A 165 -20.94 -1.12 20.04
CA ASP A 165 -22.21 -0.45 19.76
C ASP A 165 -22.21 0.22 18.39
N THR A 166 -21.07 0.76 17.98
CA THR A 166 -20.90 1.32 16.62
C THR A 166 -21.04 0.25 15.56
N ILE A 167 -20.35 -0.88 15.72
CA ILE A 167 -20.44 -1.99 14.78
C ILE A 167 -21.88 -2.51 14.70
N HIS A 168 -22.56 -2.69 15.85
CA HIS A 168 -23.95 -3.11 15.87
C HIS A 168 -24.87 -2.14 15.12
N LYS A 169 -24.72 -0.82 15.32
CA LYS A 169 -25.53 0.19 14.60
C LYS A 169 -25.28 0.16 13.09
N ILE A 170 -24.05 -0.03 12.66
CA ILE A 170 -23.71 -0.13 11.23
C ILE A 170 -24.28 -1.41 10.64
N LEU A 171 -24.15 -2.54 11.32
CA LEU A 171 -24.74 -3.80 10.90
C LEU A 171 -26.26 -3.71 10.88
N ASP A 172 -26.91 -3.15 11.92
CA ASP A 172 -28.34 -2.91 11.94
C ASP A 172 -28.80 -2.06 10.76
N SER A 173 -28.08 -0.97 10.45
CA SER A 173 -28.36 -0.13 9.29
C SER A 173 -28.20 -0.87 7.96
N LEU A 174 -27.15 -1.68 7.81
CA LEU A 174 -26.94 -2.52 6.63
C LEU A 174 -28.10 -3.50 6.44
N PHE A 175 -28.52 -4.19 7.50
CA PHE A 175 -29.60 -5.17 7.42
C PHE A 175 -30.99 -4.53 7.26
N ALA A 176 -31.18 -3.30 7.75
CA ALA A 176 -32.42 -2.54 7.57
C ALA A 176 -32.55 -1.94 6.16
N HIS A 177 -31.50 -1.32 5.64
CA HIS A 177 -31.52 -0.48 4.44
C HIS A 177 -30.79 -1.07 3.24
N GLY A 178 -29.98 -2.12 3.43
CA GLY A 178 -29.25 -2.80 2.34
C GLY A 178 -30.22 -3.41 1.32
N LEU A 179 -29.79 -3.45 0.07
CA LEU A 179 -30.53 -4.15 -0.98
C LEU A 179 -30.63 -5.63 -0.65
N LYS A 180 -31.83 -6.15 -0.80
CA LYS A 180 -32.21 -7.53 -0.48
C LYS A 180 -32.74 -8.25 -1.70
N ILE A 181 -32.52 -9.55 -1.75
CA ILE A 181 -33.02 -10.48 -2.76
C ILE A 181 -34.09 -11.39 -2.15
N GLU A 182 -34.61 -12.33 -2.93
CA GLU A 182 -35.64 -13.27 -2.48
C GLU A 182 -36.87 -12.57 -1.89
N GLY A 183 -37.39 -11.56 -2.64
CA GLY A 183 -38.55 -10.82 -2.17
C GLY A 183 -38.33 -9.90 -0.96
N GLY A 184 -37.07 -9.68 -0.58
CA GLY A 184 -36.69 -8.87 0.57
C GLY A 184 -36.29 -9.63 1.82
N ASP A 185 -36.30 -10.96 1.77
CA ASP A 185 -36.05 -11.81 2.93
C ASP A 185 -34.55 -12.02 3.18
N LYS A 186 -33.68 -11.92 2.13
CA LYS A 186 -32.27 -12.16 2.22
C LYS A 186 -31.45 -10.93 1.84
N LEU A 187 -30.48 -10.56 2.68
CA LEU A 187 -29.54 -9.50 2.35
C LEU A 187 -28.78 -9.86 1.07
N GLY A 188 -28.70 -8.94 0.11
CA GLY A 188 -27.90 -9.11 -1.08
C GLY A 188 -26.41 -9.23 -0.79
N ARG A 189 -25.64 -9.82 -1.70
CA ARG A 189 -24.18 -9.96 -1.51
C ARG A 189 -23.54 -8.64 -1.14
N THR A 190 -22.75 -8.67 -0.08
CA THR A 190 -22.20 -7.48 0.56
C THR A 190 -20.70 -7.64 0.77
N ILE A 191 -19.92 -6.61 0.44
CA ILE A 191 -18.53 -6.51 0.81
C ILE A 191 -18.39 -5.43 1.90
N ILE A 192 -17.81 -5.80 3.04
CA ILE A 192 -17.41 -4.87 4.10
C ILE A 192 -15.89 -4.72 4.02
N PHE A 193 -15.41 -3.53 3.72
CA PHE A 193 -13.99 -3.22 3.70
C PHE A 193 -13.52 -2.83 5.09
N ALA A 194 -12.79 -3.71 5.74
CA ALA A 194 -12.26 -3.50 7.08
C ALA A 194 -10.86 -2.86 7.05
N ASN A 195 -10.50 -2.20 8.15
CA ASN A 195 -9.22 -1.50 8.26
C ASN A 195 -8.03 -2.46 8.28
N ASN A 196 -8.14 -3.52 9.09
CA ASN A 196 -7.15 -4.58 9.24
C ASN A 196 -7.81 -5.88 9.69
N GLN A 197 -7.01 -6.93 9.90
CA GLN A 197 -7.48 -8.24 10.29
C GLN A 197 -8.23 -8.24 11.63
N ASN A 198 -7.67 -7.62 12.67
CA ASN A 198 -8.31 -7.56 13.99
C ASN A 198 -9.68 -6.89 13.92
N HIS A 199 -9.80 -5.82 13.11
CA HIS A 199 -11.08 -5.16 12.87
C HIS A 199 -12.07 -6.08 12.14
N ALA A 200 -11.61 -6.80 11.12
CA ALA A 200 -12.46 -7.74 10.38
C ALA A 200 -12.99 -8.88 11.26
N ASP A 201 -12.11 -9.47 12.08
CA ASP A 201 -12.48 -10.52 13.03
C ASP A 201 -13.45 -9.99 14.09
N PHE A 202 -13.27 -8.74 14.53
CA PHE A 202 -14.16 -8.11 15.51
C PHE A 202 -15.54 -7.81 14.92
N ILE A 203 -15.62 -7.37 13.66
CA ILE A 203 -16.89 -7.22 12.93
C ILE A 203 -17.61 -8.56 12.85
N GLN A 204 -16.93 -9.65 12.46
CA GLN A 204 -17.51 -10.98 12.38
C GLN A 204 -18.02 -11.46 13.73
N LYS A 205 -17.24 -11.25 14.80
CA LYS A 205 -17.66 -11.58 16.16
C LYS A 205 -18.91 -10.82 16.57
N CYS A 206 -18.99 -9.52 16.37
CA CYS A 206 -20.15 -8.70 16.64
C CYS A 206 -21.38 -9.15 15.84
N PHE A 207 -21.18 -9.55 14.57
CA PHE A 207 -22.25 -10.09 13.74
C PHE A 207 -22.84 -11.39 14.33
N VAL A 208 -22.01 -12.36 14.69
CA VAL A 208 -22.45 -13.64 15.26
C VAL A 208 -23.23 -13.41 16.56
N GLU A 209 -22.80 -12.48 17.39
CA GLU A 209 -23.49 -12.14 18.63
C GLU A 209 -24.84 -11.43 18.37
N ARG A 210 -24.89 -10.55 17.37
CA ARG A 210 -26.07 -9.72 17.09
C ARG A 210 -27.13 -10.43 16.27
N PHE A 211 -26.72 -11.35 15.38
CA PHE A 211 -27.56 -12.04 14.40
C PHE A 211 -27.41 -13.56 14.45
N PRO A 212 -27.68 -14.21 15.61
CA PRO A 212 -27.47 -15.65 15.79
C PRO A 212 -28.37 -16.51 14.91
N GLN A 213 -29.39 -15.93 14.28
CA GLN A 213 -30.32 -16.63 13.38
C GLN A 213 -29.69 -16.98 12.02
N TYR A 214 -28.59 -16.32 11.62
CA TYR A 214 -27.95 -16.64 10.35
C TYR A 214 -27.00 -17.85 10.48
N PRO A 215 -26.88 -18.67 9.43
CA PRO A 215 -26.04 -19.86 9.47
C PRO A 215 -24.55 -19.50 9.59
N SER A 216 -23.78 -20.43 10.15
CA SER A 216 -22.30 -20.33 10.12
C SER A 216 -21.83 -20.16 8.67
N GLY A 217 -20.85 -19.27 8.45
CA GLY A 217 -20.36 -18.96 7.11
C GLY A 217 -21.16 -17.89 6.36
N PHE A 218 -22.26 -17.38 6.91
CA PHE A 218 -23.01 -16.29 6.28
C PHE A 218 -22.16 -15.04 6.14
N MET A 219 -21.37 -14.70 7.16
CA MET A 219 -20.37 -13.65 7.13
C MET A 219 -18.98 -14.26 7.35
N GLU A 220 -18.06 -14.05 6.41
CA GLU A 220 -16.70 -14.58 6.48
C GLU A 220 -15.65 -13.48 6.28
N VAL A 221 -14.57 -13.61 7.05
CA VAL A 221 -13.40 -12.75 6.92
C VAL A 221 -12.47 -13.28 5.85
N ILE A 222 -12.07 -12.41 4.93
CA ILE A 222 -11.20 -12.72 3.79
C ILE A 222 -9.96 -11.84 3.83
N HIS A 223 -8.79 -12.47 4.07
CA HIS A 223 -7.49 -11.82 4.08
C HIS A 223 -6.37 -12.77 3.61
N ASN A 224 -5.22 -12.23 3.23
CA ASN A 224 -4.12 -12.97 2.60
C ASN A 224 -3.45 -14.07 3.46
N GLN A 225 -3.64 -14.05 4.77
CA GLN A 225 -3.05 -15.03 5.68
C GLN A 225 -3.98 -16.24 5.96
N LYS A 226 -5.23 -16.19 5.50
CA LYS A 226 -6.21 -17.27 5.72
C LYS A 226 -6.12 -18.28 4.57
N SER A 227 -5.83 -19.53 4.88
CA SER A 227 -5.55 -20.61 3.90
C SER A 227 -6.68 -20.92 2.90
N HIS A 228 -7.90 -20.51 3.19
CA HIS A 228 -9.08 -20.75 2.34
C HIS A 228 -9.67 -19.49 1.71
N SER A 229 -8.96 -18.36 1.77
CA SER A 229 -9.48 -17.09 1.24
C SER A 229 -9.80 -17.16 -0.25
N ASP A 230 -8.96 -17.83 -1.05
CA ASP A 230 -9.20 -17.97 -2.49
C ASP A 230 -10.47 -18.77 -2.80
N SER A 231 -10.76 -19.84 -2.06
CA SER A 231 -11.99 -20.60 -2.23
C SER A 231 -13.23 -19.82 -1.78
N LEU A 232 -13.13 -19.02 -0.73
CA LEU A 232 -14.20 -18.13 -0.29
C LEU A 232 -14.47 -17.03 -1.32
N ILE A 233 -13.43 -16.46 -1.92
CA ILE A 233 -13.55 -15.47 -3.00
C ILE A 233 -14.23 -16.10 -4.21
N LEU A 234 -13.82 -17.29 -4.63
CA LEU A 234 -14.44 -18.00 -5.75
C LEU A 234 -15.93 -18.26 -5.50
N ALA A 235 -16.29 -18.75 -4.31
CA ALA A 235 -17.69 -18.97 -3.94
C ALA A 235 -18.48 -17.66 -3.87
N PHE A 236 -17.87 -16.59 -3.36
CA PHE A 236 -18.50 -15.27 -3.32
C PHE A 236 -18.68 -14.63 -4.70
N CYS A 237 -17.76 -14.91 -5.64
CA CYS A 237 -17.82 -14.38 -6.99
C CYS A 237 -18.66 -15.24 -7.96
N ASP A 238 -19.25 -16.35 -7.50
CA ASP A 238 -20.07 -17.20 -8.36
C ASP A 238 -21.22 -16.39 -8.98
N HIS A 239 -21.34 -16.46 -10.31
CA HIS A 239 -22.30 -15.69 -11.08
C HIS A 239 -23.70 -16.33 -11.05
N PHE A 240 -23.80 -17.63 -10.87
CA PHE A 240 -25.00 -18.42 -11.06
C PHE A 240 -25.61 -18.90 -9.76
N GLU A 241 -24.80 -19.26 -8.80
CA GLU A 241 -25.23 -19.86 -7.54
C GLU A 241 -25.02 -18.88 -6.36
N GLU A 242 -25.94 -18.91 -5.41
CA GLU A 242 -25.81 -18.18 -4.16
C GLU A 242 -25.13 -19.03 -3.09
N ASN A 243 -23.84 -19.23 -3.26
CA ASN A 243 -23.00 -19.88 -2.28
C ASN A 243 -22.64 -18.94 -1.13
N LEU A 244 -22.39 -19.49 0.05
CA LEU A 244 -21.80 -18.75 1.16
C LEU A 244 -20.34 -18.40 0.86
N PRO A 245 -19.84 -17.26 1.31
CA PRO A 245 -20.48 -16.31 2.23
C PRO A 245 -21.41 -15.33 1.49
N GLN A 246 -22.44 -14.87 2.19
CA GLN A 246 -23.30 -13.78 1.72
C GLN A 246 -22.69 -12.41 2.00
N VAL A 247 -21.95 -12.30 3.10
CA VAL A 247 -21.21 -11.10 3.48
C VAL A 247 -19.72 -11.44 3.59
N ALA A 248 -18.91 -10.74 2.80
CA ALA A 248 -17.45 -10.85 2.86
C ALA A 248 -16.87 -9.65 3.61
N VAL A 249 -16.17 -9.88 4.71
CA VAL A 249 -15.39 -8.84 5.40
C VAL A 249 -13.97 -8.91 4.91
N SER A 250 -13.57 -7.96 4.07
CA SER A 250 -12.30 -8.00 3.34
C SER A 250 -11.26 -7.07 3.92
N VAL A 251 -10.04 -7.59 3.99
CA VAL A 251 -8.82 -6.79 4.21
C VAL A 251 -7.95 -6.89 2.96
N ASP A 252 -8.01 -5.85 2.13
CA ASP A 252 -7.24 -5.62 0.91
C ASP A 252 -7.42 -6.65 -0.25
N MET A 253 -7.90 -7.88 0.00
CA MET A 253 -7.99 -8.93 -1.04
C MET A 253 -9.11 -8.72 -2.06
N MET A 254 -10.21 -8.08 -1.66
CA MET A 254 -11.36 -7.83 -2.54
C MET A 254 -11.45 -6.37 -3.02
N ASP A 255 -10.47 -5.55 -2.68
CA ASP A 255 -10.41 -4.15 -3.09
C ASP A 255 -10.21 -4.04 -4.60
N THR A 256 -9.45 -4.97 -5.20
CA THR A 256 -9.12 -5.01 -6.63
C THR A 256 -9.20 -6.43 -7.19
N GLY A 257 -9.33 -6.58 -8.51
CA GLY A 257 -9.09 -7.84 -9.23
C GLY A 257 -10.17 -8.92 -9.14
N ILE A 258 -11.31 -8.67 -8.50
CA ILE A 258 -12.44 -9.62 -8.46
C ILE A 258 -13.58 -9.20 -9.39
N ASP A 259 -14.28 -10.17 -9.94
CA ASP A 259 -15.51 -10.00 -10.70
C ASP A 259 -16.68 -10.63 -9.93
N ALA A 260 -17.53 -9.79 -9.33
CA ALA A 260 -18.63 -10.22 -8.47
C ALA A 260 -19.93 -9.46 -8.84
N PRO A 261 -20.60 -9.82 -9.94
CA PRO A 261 -21.79 -9.10 -10.42
C PRO A 261 -22.93 -9.02 -9.42
N ARG A 262 -23.06 -10.05 -8.58
CA ARG A 262 -24.13 -10.16 -7.57
C ARG A 262 -23.95 -9.27 -6.35
N VAL A 263 -22.87 -8.47 -6.26
CA VAL A 263 -22.65 -7.51 -5.16
C VAL A 263 -23.66 -6.38 -5.26
N LEU A 264 -24.47 -6.22 -4.22
CA LEU A 264 -25.52 -5.20 -4.10
C LEU A 264 -25.19 -4.13 -3.06
N ASN A 265 -24.34 -4.44 -2.08
CA ASN A 265 -24.00 -3.52 -1.01
C ASN A 265 -22.47 -3.48 -0.80
N LEU A 266 -21.93 -2.29 -0.65
CA LEU A 266 -20.56 -2.06 -0.20
C LEU A 266 -20.58 -1.28 1.11
N VAL A 267 -19.78 -1.68 2.07
CA VAL A 267 -19.61 -0.97 3.34
C VAL A 267 -18.17 -0.52 3.47
N PHE A 268 -17.94 0.78 3.43
CA PHE A 268 -16.63 1.37 3.67
C PHE A 268 -16.44 1.56 5.17
N PHE A 269 -15.91 0.54 5.82
CA PHE A 269 -15.63 0.55 7.25
C PHE A 269 -14.13 0.76 7.52
N LYS A 270 -13.50 1.51 6.63
CA LYS A 270 -12.13 2.00 6.73
C LYS A 270 -11.99 3.35 6.02
N ARG A 271 -11.01 4.13 6.43
CA ARG A 271 -10.65 5.34 5.71
C ARG A 271 -9.73 4.98 4.54
N VAL A 272 -10.16 5.34 3.35
CA VAL A 272 -9.37 5.13 2.13
C VAL A 272 -8.60 6.41 1.86
N ARG A 273 -7.28 6.31 1.70
CA ARG A 273 -6.41 7.48 1.46
C ARG A 273 -5.99 7.65 0.00
N SER A 274 -6.17 6.61 -0.80
CA SER A 274 -5.85 6.63 -2.23
C SER A 274 -7.15 6.75 -3.03
N TYR A 275 -7.25 7.78 -3.84
CA TYR A 275 -8.38 8.01 -4.73
C TYR A 275 -8.56 6.86 -5.73
N ALA A 276 -7.48 6.38 -6.32
CA ALA A 276 -7.51 5.22 -7.20
C ALA A 276 -8.07 3.98 -6.49
N LYS A 277 -7.60 3.69 -5.26
CA LYS A 277 -8.10 2.58 -4.46
C LYS A 277 -9.57 2.74 -4.11
N PHE A 278 -10.01 3.95 -3.79
CA PHE A 278 -11.40 4.26 -3.51
C PHE A 278 -12.31 3.89 -4.70
N TRP A 279 -11.96 4.33 -5.90
CA TRP A 279 -12.71 4.03 -7.11
C TRP A 279 -12.65 2.56 -7.52
N GLN A 280 -11.53 1.89 -7.30
CA GLN A 280 -11.41 0.44 -7.51
C GLN A 280 -12.34 -0.36 -6.59
N MET A 281 -12.49 0.07 -5.33
CA MET A 281 -13.41 -0.53 -4.38
C MET A 281 -14.87 -0.27 -4.79
N ILE A 282 -15.22 0.95 -5.21
CA ILE A 282 -16.55 1.28 -5.78
C ILE A 282 -16.84 0.39 -6.99
N GLY A 283 -15.84 0.18 -7.85
CA GLY A 283 -15.94 -0.68 -9.03
C GLY A 283 -16.36 -2.13 -8.74
N ARG A 284 -16.25 -2.60 -7.49
CA ARG A 284 -16.73 -3.95 -7.11
C ARG A 284 -18.25 -4.07 -7.16
N GLY A 285 -18.97 -2.97 -7.05
CA GLY A 285 -20.44 -2.95 -7.13
C GLY A 285 -21.01 -2.62 -8.51
N THR A 286 -20.21 -2.15 -9.46
CA THR A 286 -20.73 -1.55 -10.72
C THR A 286 -21.22 -2.56 -11.76
N ARG A 287 -20.92 -3.85 -11.63
CA ARG A 287 -21.28 -4.87 -12.62
C ARG A 287 -22.78 -5.04 -12.79
N LEU A 288 -23.22 -5.24 -14.04
CA LEU A 288 -24.60 -5.65 -14.34
C LEU A 288 -24.89 -7.02 -13.75
N CYS A 289 -26.11 -7.25 -13.32
CA CYS A 289 -26.57 -8.56 -12.88
C CYS A 289 -28.05 -8.71 -13.26
N PRO A 290 -28.35 -9.39 -14.37
CA PRO A 290 -29.72 -9.67 -14.78
C PRO A 290 -30.45 -10.55 -13.76
N ASP A 291 -31.75 -10.36 -13.66
CA ASP A 291 -32.69 -11.20 -12.89
C ASP A 291 -32.33 -11.34 -11.39
N ILE A 292 -31.49 -10.46 -10.83
CA ILE A 292 -30.99 -10.60 -9.43
C ILE A 292 -32.12 -10.50 -8.40
N PHE A 293 -33.18 -9.75 -8.69
CA PHE A 293 -34.33 -9.58 -7.80
C PHE A 293 -35.53 -10.45 -8.22
N GLY A 294 -35.43 -11.20 -9.31
CA GLY A 294 -36.44 -12.02 -9.91
C GLY A 294 -36.47 -11.88 -11.43
N ILE A 295 -37.23 -12.75 -12.12
CA ILE A 295 -37.26 -12.76 -13.60
C ILE A 295 -37.70 -11.36 -14.11
N GLY A 296 -36.84 -10.77 -14.96
CA GLY A 296 -37.04 -9.43 -15.53
C GLY A 296 -36.74 -8.28 -14.55
N GLN A 297 -36.19 -8.56 -13.37
CA GLN A 297 -35.84 -7.56 -12.38
C GLN A 297 -34.31 -7.52 -12.19
N ASP A 298 -33.67 -6.70 -13.00
CA ASP A 298 -32.24 -6.56 -13.08
C ASP A 298 -31.70 -5.67 -11.95
N LYS A 299 -30.40 -5.74 -11.74
CA LYS A 299 -29.68 -4.79 -10.91
C LYS A 299 -29.64 -3.43 -11.60
N GLU A 300 -30.34 -2.44 -11.03
CA GLU A 300 -30.38 -1.07 -11.53
C GLU A 300 -29.31 -0.17 -10.88
N TYR A 301 -28.96 -0.47 -9.63
CA TYR A 301 -27.95 0.24 -8.85
C TYR A 301 -27.44 -0.64 -7.71
N PHE A 302 -26.43 -0.18 -7.00
CA PHE A 302 -25.98 -0.76 -5.74
C PHE A 302 -25.85 0.31 -4.66
N LEU A 303 -25.77 -0.12 -3.40
CA LEU A 303 -25.63 0.78 -2.26
C LEU A 303 -24.20 0.82 -1.74
N ILE A 304 -23.77 2.00 -1.34
CA ILE A 304 -22.54 2.21 -0.60
C ILE A 304 -22.89 2.80 0.76
N PHE A 305 -22.49 2.14 1.82
CA PHE A 305 -22.58 2.61 3.19
C PHE A 305 -21.20 3.19 3.56
N ASP A 306 -21.07 4.51 3.47
CA ASP A 306 -19.84 5.19 3.87
C ASP A 306 -19.90 5.55 5.34
N THR A 307 -19.14 4.80 6.17
CA THR A 307 -19.10 5.02 7.61
C THR A 307 -17.94 5.91 8.02
N CYS A 308 -17.04 6.24 7.09
CA CYS A 308 -15.77 6.90 7.36
C CYS A 308 -15.63 8.27 6.70
N GLY A 309 -16.69 8.75 6.02
CA GLY A 309 -16.67 10.03 5.31
C GLY A 309 -15.71 10.06 4.12
N ASN A 310 -15.51 8.92 3.45
CA ASN A 310 -14.59 8.84 2.31
C ASN A 310 -15.04 9.73 1.14
N PHE A 311 -16.35 9.81 0.88
CA PHE A 311 -16.88 10.67 -0.17
C PHE A 311 -16.64 12.16 0.14
N GLU A 312 -16.82 12.59 1.40
CA GLU A 312 -16.53 13.96 1.83
C GLU A 312 -15.04 14.25 1.73
N PHE A 313 -14.20 13.30 2.16
CA PHE A 313 -12.74 13.44 2.13
C PHE A 313 -12.21 13.68 0.70
N PHE A 314 -12.69 12.91 -0.28
CA PHE A 314 -12.22 13.06 -1.65
C PHE A 314 -12.85 14.24 -2.40
N ASP A 315 -14.00 14.72 -1.99
CA ASP A 315 -14.60 15.96 -2.52
C ASP A 315 -13.94 17.23 -1.97
N GLU A 316 -13.49 17.21 -0.72
CA GLU A 316 -12.77 18.30 -0.06
C GLU A 316 -11.30 18.41 -0.53
N GLU A 317 -10.64 17.28 -0.82
CA GLU A 317 -9.24 17.23 -1.26
C GLU A 317 -9.06 17.22 -2.80
N LYS A 318 -9.91 17.87 -3.56
CA LYS A 318 -9.72 18.06 -5.03
C LYS A 318 -8.41 18.78 -5.41
N HIS A 319 -7.58 19.15 -4.43
CA HIS A 319 -6.26 19.74 -4.60
C HIS A 319 -5.17 18.72 -4.26
N GLY A 320 -4.98 17.76 -5.17
CA GLY A 320 -3.77 17.01 -5.42
C GLY A 320 -2.86 16.70 -4.23
N VAL A 321 -3.11 15.61 -3.51
CA VAL A 321 -2.00 14.88 -2.89
C VAL A 321 -1.42 13.97 -3.97
N GLU A 322 -0.40 14.45 -4.69
CA GLU A 322 0.45 13.56 -5.48
C GLU A 322 0.86 12.39 -4.60
N ALA A 323 0.54 11.18 -5.02
CA ALA A 323 1.00 9.97 -4.37
C ALA A 323 2.53 9.95 -4.50
N LYS A 324 3.24 10.51 -3.52
CA LYS A 324 4.69 10.42 -3.45
C LYS A 324 5.02 8.94 -3.39
N ALA A 325 5.80 8.47 -4.37
CA ALA A 325 6.30 7.11 -4.39
C ALA A 325 6.90 6.79 -3.01
N VAL A 326 6.36 5.78 -2.33
CA VAL A 326 6.82 5.39 -1.01
C VAL A 326 8.20 4.76 -1.18
N LYS A 327 9.24 5.47 -0.70
CA LYS A 327 10.61 4.98 -0.72
C LYS A 327 10.71 3.75 0.20
N SER A 328 11.37 2.68 -0.27
CA SER A 328 11.61 1.50 0.56
C SER A 328 12.42 1.85 1.82
N THR A 329 12.33 1.03 2.88
CA THR A 329 13.13 1.23 4.10
C THR A 329 14.63 1.29 3.79
N THR A 330 15.12 0.41 2.93
CA THR A 330 16.53 0.42 2.48
C THR A 330 16.90 1.71 1.77
N GLN A 331 16.04 2.20 0.89
CA GLN A 331 16.23 3.48 0.21
C GLN A 331 16.22 4.66 1.19
N GLN A 332 15.32 4.65 2.17
CA GLN A 332 15.28 5.69 3.19
C GLN A 332 16.53 5.68 4.08
N ILE A 333 17.03 4.48 4.47
CA ILE A 333 18.30 4.33 5.20
C ILE A 333 19.42 4.96 4.40
N PHE A 334 19.55 4.63 3.11
CA PHE A 334 20.59 5.18 2.24
C PHE A 334 20.55 6.72 2.20
N ILE A 335 19.38 7.27 1.91
CA ILE A 335 19.20 8.75 1.80
C ILE A 335 19.44 9.44 3.14
N THR A 336 18.90 8.90 4.25
CA THR A 336 19.06 9.53 5.56
C THR A 336 20.50 9.45 6.03
N ARG A 337 21.20 8.31 5.82
CA ARG A 337 22.63 8.14 6.13
C ARG A 337 23.49 9.14 5.34
N LEU A 338 23.20 9.33 4.05
CA LEU A 338 23.88 10.33 3.22
C LEU A 338 23.68 11.75 3.76
N SER A 339 22.43 12.09 4.14
CA SER A 339 22.11 13.40 4.72
C SER A 339 22.85 13.63 6.05
N VAL A 340 22.85 12.64 6.96
CA VAL A 340 23.55 12.74 8.25
C VAL A 340 25.06 12.89 8.03
N ALA A 341 25.66 12.09 7.17
CA ALA A 341 27.09 12.15 6.87
C ALA A 341 27.48 13.54 6.36
N ARG A 342 26.69 14.12 5.46
CA ARG A 342 26.93 15.49 4.96
C ARG A 342 26.81 16.55 6.05
N LEU A 343 25.76 16.49 6.85
CA LEU A 343 25.54 17.44 7.96
C LEU A 343 26.71 17.40 8.95
N LEU A 344 27.19 16.22 9.30
CA LEU A 344 28.36 16.05 10.17
C LEU A 344 29.62 16.60 9.51
N THR A 345 29.84 16.36 8.23
CA THR A 345 31.03 16.88 7.50
C THR A 345 31.03 18.40 7.43
N GLU A 346 29.83 19.03 7.23
CA GLU A 346 29.69 20.48 7.05
C GLU A 346 29.69 21.24 8.39
N SER A 347 29.13 20.67 9.46
CA SER A 347 28.88 21.40 10.71
C SER A 347 29.77 21.02 11.89
N SER A 348 30.39 19.82 11.86
CA SER A 348 31.12 19.32 13.02
C SER A 348 32.54 19.87 13.15
N LYS A 349 32.89 20.18 14.42
CA LYS A 349 34.25 20.53 14.85
C LYS A 349 34.94 19.43 15.62
N GLU A 350 34.16 18.43 16.09
CA GLU A 350 34.66 17.32 16.90
C GLU A 350 35.22 16.20 16.00
N GLU A 351 36.33 15.60 16.40
CA GLU A 351 37.02 14.58 15.63
C GLU A 351 36.20 13.29 15.54
N ASP A 352 35.52 12.90 16.63
CA ASP A 352 34.67 11.72 16.69
C ASP A 352 33.48 11.81 15.73
N GLU A 353 32.89 13.01 15.55
CA GLU A 353 31.79 13.23 14.62
C GLU A 353 32.25 13.18 13.15
N LYS A 354 33.47 13.64 12.87
CA LYS A 354 34.09 13.53 11.54
C LYS A 354 34.37 12.05 11.20
N GLU A 355 34.91 11.30 12.17
CA GLU A 355 35.16 9.86 11.99
C GLU A 355 33.83 9.10 11.75
N LEU A 356 32.77 9.50 12.43
CA LEU A 356 31.44 8.95 12.18
C LEU A 356 30.93 9.28 10.77
N ALA A 357 31.11 10.52 10.30
CA ALA A 357 30.76 10.92 8.94
C ALA A 357 31.51 10.10 7.89
N GLU A 358 32.82 9.96 8.06
CA GLU A 358 33.67 9.12 7.20
C GLU A 358 33.17 7.67 7.18
N THR A 359 32.89 7.09 8.36
CA THR A 359 32.35 5.73 8.48
C THR A 359 31.05 5.57 7.72
N MET A 360 30.15 6.53 7.81
CA MET A 360 28.87 6.52 7.07
C MET A 360 29.08 6.61 5.55
N LEU A 361 30.01 7.44 5.09
CA LEU A 361 30.35 7.55 3.68
C LEU A 361 31.01 6.25 3.16
N ASP A 362 31.86 5.61 3.97
CA ASP A 362 32.45 4.32 3.64
C ASP A 362 31.39 3.21 3.51
N GLN A 363 30.41 3.19 4.40
CA GLN A 363 29.29 2.26 4.31
C GLN A 363 28.46 2.47 3.03
N LEU A 364 28.16 3.72 2.69
CA LEU A 364 27.44 4.06 1.47
C LEU A 364 28.23 3.69 0.22
N HIS A 365 29.53 4.01 0.21
CA HIS A 365 30.44 3.63 -0.85
C HIS A 365 30.52 2.10 -0.99
N GLY A 366 30.70 1.36 0.11
CA GLY A 366 30.69 -0.09 0.12
C GLY A 366 29.41 -0.70 -0.43
N THR A 367 28.27 -0.08 -0.13
CA THR A 367 26.97 -0.47 -0.66
C THR A 367 26.92 -0.32 -2.20
N ILE A 368 27.43 0.79 -2.75
CA ILE A 368 27.51 0.99 -4.21
C ILE A 368 28.54 0.07 -4.84
N GLN A 369 29.69 -0.13 -4.19
CA GLN A 369 30.74 -1.01 -4.68
C GLN A 369 30.29 -2.48 -4.74
N GLY A 370 29.46 -2.91 -3.78
CA GLY A 370 28.90 -4.26 -3.67
C GLY A 370 27.71 -4.54 -4.58
N LEU A 371 27.29 -3.59 -5.42
CA LEU A 371 26.18 -3.81 -6.36
C LEU A 371 26.54 -4.90 -7.38
N ASP A 372 25.64 -5.84 -7.56
CA ASP A 372 25.74 -6.87 -8.59
C ASP A 372 25.59 -6.23 -9.98
N MET A 373 26.71 -6.18 -10.71
CA MET A 373 26.79 -5.57 -12.05
C MET A 373 26.05 -6.36 -13.12
N ASP A 374 25.65 -7.59 -12.84
CA ASP A 374 24.88 -8.42 -13.77
C ASP A 374 23.36 -8.12 -13.63
N ARG A 375 22.97 -7.44 -12.60
CA ARG A 375 21.58 -6.96 -12.44
C ARG A 375 21.28 -5.91 -13.50
N PHE A 376 20.13 -6.07 -14.13
CA PHE A 376 19.71 -5.19 -15.22
C PHE A 376 19.52 -3.72 -14.78
N ASP A 377 18.85 -3.49 -13.62
CA ASP A 377 18.63 -2.15 -13.07
C ASP A 377 19.93 -1.42 -12.72
N VAL A 378 21.00 -2.18 -12.37
CA VAL A 378 22.35 -1.67 -12.15
C VAL A 378 23.04 -1.35 -13.48
N GLN A 379 22.87 -2.22 -14.48
CA GLN A 379 23.44 -2.00 -15.82
C GLN A 379 22.87 -0.75 -16.50
N MET A 380 21.59 -0.49 -16.37
CA MET A 380 20.96 0.72 -16.92
C MET A 380 21.52 2.02 -16.32
N LYS A 381 22.03 1.93 -15.09
CA LYS A 381 22.63 3.08 -14.38
C LYS A 381 24.15 2.96 -14.23
N ARG A 382 24.76 2.13 -15.08
CA ARG A 382 26.17 1.78 -14.99
C ARG A 382 27.09 3.00 -14.94
N GLU A 383 26.82 4.02 -15.74
CA GLU A 383 27.61 5.25 -15.77
C GLU A 383 27.69 5.90 -14.37
N TYR A 384 26.54 6.00 -13.68
CA TYR A 384 26.49 6.54 -12.33
C TYR A 384 27.14 5.59 -11.31
N VAL A 385 26.89 4.30 -11.42
CA VAL A 385 27.48 3.30 -10.51
C VAL A 385 29.00 3.31 -10.63
N ASP A 386 29.55 3.23 -11.86
CA ASP A 386 30.99 3.25 -12.10
C ASP A 386 31.63 4.55 -11.59
N ALA A 387 30.95 5.68 -11.73
CA ALA A 387 31.41 6.97 -11.22
C ALA A 387 31.51 7.02 -9.68
N PHE A 388 30.58 6.37 -8.96
CA PHE A 388 30.55 6.38 -7.49
C PHE A 388 31.22 5.15 -6.85
N LYS A 389 31.82 4.24 -7.64
CA LYS A 389 32.78 3.24 -7.16
C LYS A 389 34.14 3.81 -6.77
N ASP A 390 34.48 5.01 -7.27
CA ASP A 390 35.67 5.70 -6.83
C ASP A 390 35.41 6.38 -5.48
N ARG A 391 36.13 5.89 -4.43
CA ARG A 391 36.00 6.44 -3.06
C ARG A 391 36.38 7.93 -2.97
N ASN A 392 37.30 8.40 -3.81
CA ASN A 392 37.69 9.81 -3.79
C ASN A 392 36.57 10.76 -4.11
N ARG A 393 35.58 10.33 -4.89
CA ARG A 393 34.41 11.14 -5.23
C ARG A 393 33.52 11.46 -4.04
N TRP A 394 33.58 10.64 -3.01
CA TRP A 394 32.80 10.81 -1.78
C TRP A 394 33.38 11.84 -0.81
N ASN A 395 34.64 12.26 -1.02
CA ASN A 395 35.29 13.28 -0.20
C ASN A 395 34.69 14.68 -0.45
N HIS A 396 34.11 14.93 -1.63
CA HIS A 396 33.50 16.19 -1.99
C HIS A 396 32.23 15.94 -2.79
N LEU A 397 31.10 15.83 -2.07
CA LEU A 397 29.78 15.64 -2.66
C LEU A 397 29.12 16.98 -2.91
N ASP A 398 29.17 17.46 -4.16
CA ASP A 398 28.39 18.62 -4.59
C ASP A 398 26.89 18.27 -4.70
N GLU A 399 26.04 19.28 -4.90
CA GLU A 399 24.58 19.09 -5.01
C GLU A 399 24.18 18.13 -6.14
N GLN A 400 24.92 18.15 -7.26
CA GLN A 400 24.68 17.24 -8.38
C GLN A 400 24.99 15.80 -8.01
N SER A 401 26.10 15.56 -7.32
CA SER A 401 26.48 14.22 -6.81
C SER A 401 25.43 13.69 -5.83
N VAL A 402 24.97 14.54 -4.92
CA VAL A 402 23.91 14.19 -3.97
C VAL A 402 22.62 13.85 -4.70
N HIS A 403 22.21 14.66 -5.67
CA HIS A 403 21.02 14.40 -6.47
C HIS A 403 21.11 13.05 -7.22
N ILE A 404 22.25 12.71 -7.79
CA ILE A 404 22.49 11.42 -8.44
C ILE A 404 22.36 10.28 -7.43
N LEU A 405 23.01 10.37 -6.27
CA LEU A 405 22.96 9.37 -5.22
C LEU A 405 21.52 9.14 -4.73
N GLU A 406 20.77 10.22 -4.49
CA GLU A 406 19.39 10.14 -4.00
C GLU A 406 18.38 9.66 -5.05
N ARG A 407 18.49 10.10 -6.29
CA ARG A 407 17.49 9.84 -7.34
C ARG A 407 17.83 8.63 -8.20
N GLN A 408 19.12 8.40 -8.47
CA GLN A 408 19.53 7.34 -9.39
C GLN A 408 20.03 6.09 -8.68
N LEU A 409 20.74 6.23 -7.55
CA LEU A 409 21.44 5.11 -6.93
C LEU A 409 20.77 4.59 -5.66
N SER A 410 20.05 5.40 -4.91
CA SER A 410 19.46 5.01 -3.61
C SER A 410 18.49 3.84 -3.65
N ASN A 411 17.90 3.54 -4.80
CA ASN A 411 16.95 2.44 -4.98
C ASN A 411 17.59 1.14 -5.47
N LEU A 412 18.90 1.13 -5.77
CA LEU A 412 19.64 -0.05 -6.24
C LEU A 412 20.09 -1.00 -5.11
N PRO A 413 20.47 -0.52 -3.91
CA PRO A 413 20.91 -1.39 -2.84
C PRO A 413 19.84 -2.42 -2.44
N VAL A 414 20.27 -3.63 -2.16
CA VAL A 414 19.47 -4.65 -1.51
C VAL A 414 19.63 -4.55 0.02
N PRO A 415 18.68 -5.05 0.82
CA PRO A 415 18.85 -5.07 2.27
C PRO A 415 20.11 -5.82 2.69
N GLU A 416 20.92 -5.22 3.55
CA GLU A 416 22.14 -5.83 4.09
C GLU A 416 21.81 -7.06 4.96
N TYR A 417 20.63 -7.06 5.60
CA TYR A 417 20.13 -8.15 6.45
C TYR A 417 18.62 -8.30 6.32
N VAL A 418 18.17 -9.52 6.61
CA VAL A 418 16.77 -9.93 6.38
C VAL A 418 15.82 -9.38 7.46
N ASP A 419 16.33 -9.11 8.68
CA ASP A 419 15.50 -8.65 9.79
C ASP A 419 14.97 -7.22 9.54
N GLU A 420 13.69 -7.15 9.23
CA GLU A 420 13.00 -5.91 8.95
C GLU A 420 12.91 -4.99 10.18
N LYS A 421 12.74 -5.56 11.38
CA LYS A 421 12.67 -4.78 12.62
C LYS A 421 13.99 -4.08 12.92
N ALA A 422 15.11 -4.77 12.70
CA ALA A 422 16.43 -4.20 12.86
C ALA A 422 16.66 -3.06 11.86
N ARG A 423 16.26 -3.23 10.59
CA ARG A 423 16.37 -2.14 9.58
C ARG A 423 15.51 -0.92 9.93
N ARG A 424 14.32 -1.15 10.50
CA ARG A 424 13.45 -0.06 10.97
C ARG A 424 14.08 0.69 12.15
N PHE A 425 14.73 -0.04 13.06
CA PHE A 425 15.45 0.58 14.17
C PHE A 425 16.62 1.42 13.67
N ASP A 426 17.41 0.93 12.71
CA ASP A 426 18.50 1.71 12.10
C ASP A 426 17.99 2.99 11.43
N LEU A 427 16.89 2.91 10.70
CA LEU A 427 16.27 4.08 10.09
C LEU A 427 15.83 5.09 11.16
N MET A 428 15.25 4.62 12.26
CA MET A 428 14.84 5.48 13.38
C MET A 428 16.04 6.18 14.01
N MET A 429 17.14 5.46 14.24
CA MET A 429 18.36 6.05 14.79
C MET A 429 18.96 7.11 13.85
N LEU A 430 19.01 6.84 12.55
CA LEU A 430 19.47 7.80 11.57
C LEU A 430 18.57 9.05 11.51
N LYS A 431 17.25 8.88 11.60
CA LYS A 431 16.30 10.01 11.67
C LYS A 431 16.45 10.81 12.95
N LEU A 432 16.75 10.17 14.10
CA LEU A 432 17.07 10.87 15.34
C LEU A 432 18.33 11.72 15.19
N MET A 433 19.40 11.14 14.64
CA MET A 433 20.63 11.87 14.39
C MET A 433 20.41 13.07 13.45
N GLN A 434 19.67 12.86 12.36
CA GLN A 434 19.32 13.91 11.42
C GLN A 434 18.51 15.03 12.09
N ALA A 435 17.52 14.67 12.92
CA ALA A 435 16.67 15.63 13.62
C ALA A 435 17.47 16.46 14.63
N ASN A 436 18.41 15.84 15.34
CA ASN A 436 19.31 16.49 16.27
C ASN A 436 20.21 17.52 15.55
N LEU A 437 20.87 17.10 14.47
CA LEU A 437 21.76 17.97 13.69
C LEU A 437 21.01 19.16 13.06
N LEU A 438 19.76 18.96 12.66
CA LEU A 438 18.91 20.01 12.08
C LEU A 438 18.14 20.83 13.14
N MET A 439 18.28 20.50 14.42
CA MET A 439 17.48 21.09 15.53
C MET A 439 15.96 21.05 15.23
N ALA A 440 15.51 19.93 14.67
CA ALA A 440 14.14 19.77 14.21
C ALA A 440 13.18 19.54 15.37
N SER A 441 11.95 20.03 15.26
CA SER A 441 10.92 19.94 16.31
C SER A 441 10.53 18.51 16.70
N ASN A 442 10.79 17.53 15.83
CA ASN A 442 10.49 16.12 16.05
C ASN A 442 11.62 15.32 16.73
N GLU A 443 12.74 15.94 17.07
CA GLU A 443 13.87 15.29 17.77
C GLU A 443 13.43 14.61 19.05
N LYS A 444 12.71 15.35 19.91
CA LYS A 444 12.23 14.86 21.22
C LYS A 444 11.41 13.57 21.09
N ARG A 445 10.59 13.51 20.07
CA ARG A 445 9.76 12.33 19.77
C ARG A 445 10.62 11.10 19.43
N TYR A 446 11.65 11.25 18.61
CA TYR A 446 12.57 10.15 18.32
C TYR A 446 13.35 9.71 19.58
N GLN A 447 13.76 10.64 20.45
CA GLN A 447 14.40 10.34 21.72
C GLN A 447 13.50 9.51 22.63
N GLU A 448 12.23 9.90 22.78
CA GLU A 448 11.24 9.19 23.60
C GLU A 448 11.03 7.75 23.12
N ASN A 449 10.95 7.52 21.82
CA ASN A 449 10.81 6.18 21.24
C ASN A 449 12.05 5.29 21.48
N VAL A 450 13.25 5.83 21.33
CA VAL A 450 14.48 5.09 21.63
C VAL A 450 14.52 4.71 23.11
N MET A 451 14.14 5.63 23.99
CA MET A 451 14.07 5.38 25.45
C MET A 451 13.03 4.30 25.78
N GLU A 452 11.91 4.28 25.11
CA GLU A 452 10.88 3.26 25.29
C GLU A 452 11.38 1.87 24.90
N ILE A 453 12.03 1.76 23.74
CA ILE A 453 12.65 0.50 23.29
C ILE A 453 13.73 0.05 24.28
N ALA A 454 14.62 0.94 24.72
CA ALA A 454 15.66 0.64 25.70
C ALA A 454 15.07 0.15 27.01
N ASN A 455 14.03 0.82 27.52
CA ASN A 455 13.30 0.43 28.72
C ASN A 455 12.58 -0.92 28.57
N GLY A 456 12.05 -1.21 27.36
CA GLY A 456 11.45 -2.50 27.04
C GLY A 456 12.48 -3.62 27.03
N LEU A 457 13.65 -3.37 26.45
CA LEU A 457 14.77 -4.32 26.42
C LEU A 457 15.36 -4.56 27.82
N SER A 458 15.54 -3.52 28.63
CA SER A 458 16.11 -3.64 29.99
C SER A 458 15.30 -4.58 30.90
N LYS A 459 14.01 -4.77 30.62
CA LYS A 459 13.14 -5.72 31.33
C LYS A 459 13.29 -7.18 30.88
N LYS A 460 14.05 -7.45 29.80
CA LYS A 460 14.23 -8.80 29.24
C LYS A 460 15.55 -9.43 29.73
N TYR A 461 15.56 -9.93 30.95
CA TYR A 461 16.74 -10.58 31.58
C TYR A 461 17.23 -11.84 30.85
N SER A 462 16.49 -12.35 29.88
CA SER A 462 16.88 -13.52 29.07
C SER A 462 17.89 -13.19 27.95
N ILE A 463 18.20 -11.92 27.72
CA ILE A 463 19.13 -11.47 26.68
C ILE A 463 20.42 -11.03 27.38
N PRO A 464 21.53 -11.84 27.36
CA PRO A 464 22.76 -11.54 28.08
C PRO A 464 23.40 -10.21 27.68
N GLN A 465 23.26 -9.82 26.40
CA GLN A 465 23.82 -8.57 25.88
C GLN A 465 23.21 -7.33 26.51
N VAL A 466 21.94 -7.38 26.90
CA VAL A 466 21.23 -6.25 27.54
C VAL A 466 21.76 -5.98 28.95
N LEU A 467 22.37 -6.96 29.59
CA LEU A 467 22.96 -6.83 30.95
C LEU A 467 24.37 -6.22 30.93
N GLN A 468 24.94 -5.98 29.77
CA GLN A 468 26.27 -5.37 29.66
C GLN A 468 26.13 -3.84 29.75
N SER A 469 26.82 -3.22 30.71
CA SER A 469 26.78 -1.78 30.99
C SER A 469 27.20 -0.85 29.86
N LYS A 470 27.66 -1.40 28.72
CA LYS A 470 27.99 -0.66 27.48
C LYS A 470 26.83 -0.61 26.47
N VAL A 471 25.71 -1.26 26.73
CA VAL A 471 24.54 -1.34 25.83
C VAL A 471 23.38 -0.47 26.34
N LEU A 472 23.44 -0.05 27.60
CA LEU A 472 22.54 0.90 28.26
C LEU A 472 23.25 2.24 28.43
#